data_2cf6e9727b00dc9308fdcc19b9627efa
#
_entry.id   2cf6e9727b00dc9308fdcc19b9627efa
#
_cell.length_a   1.000
_cell.length_b   1.000
_cell.length_c   1.000
_cell.angle_alpha   90.00
_cell.angle_beta   90.00
_cell.angle_gamma   90.00
#
_symmetry.space_group_name_H-M   'P 1'
#
loop_
_entity.id
_entity.type
_entity.pdbx_description
1 polymer ?
#
loop_
_entity_poly.entity_id
_entity_poly.type
_entity_poly.pdbx_seq_one_letter_code
_entity_poly.pdbx_strand_id
1 'polypeptide(L)'
;MHKLSRAAPYIAYAVATAGMAVLLLLGSSPGAVIARSYQAYNGCPVPSSPEYTYQNVNLPFSVPLSPVTAVEARAKKDGYILFGYPRCPYCRNLLPVLATVAEREGVRMDYCQIDLYRDIYAYSVDAAAPVQTRPAGEGYAELLTWLDGYLAEYTVTDQNQN
;
A
#
# COMPACT_ATOMS: atom_id res chain seq x y z
N MET A 1 1.65 -52.35 -23.52
CA MET A 1 1.36 -51.34 -22.46
C MET A 1 2.61 -50.52 -22.10
N HIS A 2 3.35 -49.90 -23.07
CA HIS A 2 4.61 -49.18 -22.79
C HIS A 2 4.71 -47.76 -23.34
N LYS A 3 3.59 -47.15 -23.80
CA LYS A 3 3.63 -45.77 -24.37
C LYS A 3 3.41 -44.64 -23.35
N LEU A 4 2.90 -44.91 -22.15
CA LEU A 4 2.64 -43.90 -21.11
C LEU A 4 3.89 -43.48 -20.36
N SER A 5 4.93 -44.31 -20.29
CA SER A 5 6.14 -44.04 -19.53
C SER A 5 7.04 -42.90 -20.10
N ARG A 6 6.97 -42.64 -21.42
CA ARG A 6 7.80 -41.60 -22.05
C ARG A 6 7.20 -40.20 -22.00
N ALA A 7 5.87 -40.07 -21.83
CA ALA A 7 5.20 -38.78 -21.75
C ALA A 7 5.21 -38.17 -20.32
N ALA A 8 5.32 -39.01 -19.30
CA ALA A 8 5.28 -38.56 -17.91
C ALA A 8 6.28 -37.42 -17.56
N PRO A 9 7.59 -37.48 -17.97
CA PRO A 9 8.51 -36.38 -17.65
C PRO A 9 8.16 -35.09 -18.38
N TYR A 10 7.63 -35.15 -19.60
CA TYR A 10 7.22 -33.95 -20.34
C TYR A 10 5.98 -33.29 -19.76
N ILE A 11 5.04 -34.08 -19.25
CA ILE A 11 3.84 -33.57 -18.56
C ILE A 11 4.26 -32.91 -17.25
N ALA A 12 5.14 -33.53 -16.45
CA ALA A 12 5.65 -32.97 -15.21
C ALA A 12 6.39 -31.64 -15.46
N TYR A 13 7.21 -31.58 -16.51
CA TYR A 13 7.92 -30.37 -16.89
C TYR A 13 6.96 -29.25 -17.33
N ALA A 14 5.97 -29.56 -18.15
CA ALA A 14 4.96 -28.62 -18.62
C ALA A 14 4.12 -28.04 -17.45
N VAL A 15 3.73 -28.88 -16.48
CA VAL A 15 3.01 -28.44 -15.27
C VAL A 15 3.91 -27.56 -14.40
N ALA A 16 5.18 -27.90 -14.21
CA ALA A 16 6.12 -27.11 -13.43
C ALA A 16 6.39 -25.75 -14.08
N THR A 17 6.58 -25.69 -15.40
CA THR A 17 6.79 -24.43 -16.14
C THR A 17 5.55 -23.55 -16.14
N ALA A 18 4.36 -24.12 -16.31
CA ALA A 18 3.10 -23.39 -16.22
C ALA A 18 2.87 -22.84 -14.81
N GLY A 19 3.14 -23.63 -13.78
CA GLY A 19 3.08 -23.20 -12.37
C GLY A 19 4.05 -22.05 -12.06
N MET A 20 5.27 -22.11 -12.57
CA MET A 20 6.27 -21.07 -12.43
C MET A 20 5.84 -19.76 -13.13
N ALA A 21 5.29 -19.86 -14.34
CA ALA A 21 4.79 -18.70 -15.07
C ALA A 21 3.63 -18.02 -14.33
N VAL A 22 2.69 -18.78 -13.77
CA VAL A 22 1.58 -18.25 -12.96
C VAL A 22 2.11 -17.55 -11.72
N LEU A 23 3.09 -18.13 -11.01
CA LEU A 23 3.71 -17.50 -9.84
C LEU A 23 4.42 -16.19 -10.19
N LEU A 24 5.12 -16.14 -11.32
CA LEU A 24 5.77 -14.91 -11.80
C LEU A 24 4.75 -13.83 -12.16
N LEU A 25 3.66 -14.19 -12.84
CA LEU A 25 2.60 -13.26 -13.21
C LEU A 25 1.87 -12.71 -11.98
N LEU A 26 1.53 -13.57 -11.00
CA LEU A 26 0.91 -13.13 -9.75
C LEU A 26 1.87 -12.26 -8.93
N GLY A 27 3.17 -12.60 -8.94
CA GLY A 27 4.20 -11.83 -8.23
C GLY A 27 4.45 -10.43 -8.81
N SER A 28 4.08 -10.17 -10.06
CA SER A 28 4.20 -8.88 -10.74
C SER A 28 2.87 -8.12 -10.85
N SER A 29 1.78 -8.65 -10.30
CA SER A 29 0.48 -7.95 -10.33
C SER A 29 0.54 -6.62 -9.57
N PRO A 30 -0.25 -5.60 -9.98
CA PRO A 30 -0.34 -4.32 -9.26
C PRO A 30 -0.62 -4.50 -7.77
N GLY A 31 -1.54 -5.39 -7.41
CA GLY A 31 -1.86 -5.72 -6.03
C GLY A 31 -0.70 -6.34 -5.26
N ALA A 32 0.17 -7.11 -5.92
CA ALA A 32 1.33 -7.72 -5.27
C ALA A 32 2.34 -6.66 -4.77
N VAL A 33 2.49 -5.55 -5.47
CA VAL A 33 3.35 -4.44 -5.04
C VAL A 33 2.85 -3.88 -3.71
N ILE A 34 1.55 -3.63 -3.61
CA ILE A 34 0.92 -3.10 -2.40
C ILE A 34 0.98 -4.13 -1.27
N ALA A 35 0.65 -5.40 -1.54
CA ALA A 35 0.72 -6.47 -0.56
C ALA A 35 2.12 -6.57 0.07
N ARG A 36 3.17 -6.59 -0.76
CA ARG A 36 4.57 -6.65 -0.28
C ARG A 36 4.96 -5.43 0.54
N SER A 37 4.54 -4.22 0.14
CA SER A 37 4.86 -2.99 0.88
C SER A 37 4.31 -3.02 2.31
N TYR A 38 3.12 -3.59 2.52
CA TYR A 38 2.54 -3.78 3.86
C TYR A 38 3.20 -4.92 4.62
N GLN A 39 3.43 -6.06 3.96
CA GLN A 39 4.05 -7.24 4.57
C GLN A 39 5.47 -6.97 5.05
N ALA A 40 6.22 -6.08 4.38
CA ALA A 40 7.56 -5.68 4.76
C ALA A 40 7.67 -5.07 6.17
N TYR A 41 6.56 -4.57 6.72
CA TYR A 41 6.51 -4.00 8.07
C TYR A 41 5.86 -4.94 9.11
N ASN A 42 5.48 -6.16 8.72
CA ASN A 42 4.89 -7.11 9.66
C ASN A 42 5.86 -7.44 10.79
N GLY A 43 5.41 -7.24 12.05
CA GLY A 43 6.22 -7.50 13.23
C GLY A 43 7.43 -6.59 13.44
N CYS A 44 7.65 -5.59 12.55
CA CYS A 44 8.71 -4.61 12.76
C CYS A 44 8.37 -3.68 13.92
N PRO A 45 9.36 -3.26 14.75
CA PRO A 45 9.15 -2.28 15.79
C PRO A 45 8.66 -0.94 15.24
N VAL A 46 7.79 -0.26 16.00
CA VAL A 46 7.37 1.11 15.69
C VAL A 46 8.48 2.08 16.14
N PRO A 47 9.07 2.88 15.24
CA PRO A 47 10.24 3.71 15.58
C PRO A 47 10.03 4.69 16.75
N SER A 48 8.83 5.25 16.88
CA SER A 48 8.47 6.16 17.97
C SER A 48 8.13 5.46 19.29
N SER A 49 7.92 4.15 19.28
CA SER A 49 7.49 3.35 20.43
C SER A 49 7.96 1.90 20.23
N PRO A 50 9.26 1.61 20.42
CA PRO A 50 9.87 0.32 20.04
C PRO A 50 9.30 -0.90 20.79
N GLU A 51 8.60 -0.68 21.91
CA GLU A 51 7.86 -1.70 22.65
C GLU A 51 6.64 -2.24 21.90
N TYR A 52 6.16 -1.50 20.90
CA TYR A 52 5.09 -1.95 20.02
C TYR A 52 5.62 -2.37 18.66
N THR A 53 4.92 -3.31 18.03
CA THR A 53 5.20 -3.74 16.65
C THR A 53 4.04 -3.39 15.73
N TYR A 54 4.35 -3.19 14.45
CA TYR A 54 3.29 -3.02 13.46
C TYR A 54 2.46 -4.29 13.37
N GLN A 55 1.13 -4.11 13.36
CA GLN A 55 0.19 -5.23 13.19
C GLN A 55 0.44 -5.95 11.86
N ASN A 56 0.36 -7.28 11.87
CA ASN A 56 0.52 -8.08 10.68
C ASN A 56 -0.63 -7.86 9.69
N VAL A 57 -0.28 -7.64 8.44
CA VAL A 57 -1.20 -7.51 7.31
C VAL A 57 -0.85 -8.58 6.29
N ASN A 58 -1.77 -9.50 6.03
CA ASN A 58 -1.62 -10.56 5.06
C ASN A 58 -2.62 -10.34 3.92
N LEU A 59 -2.16 -9.65 2.87
CA LEU A 59 -2.94 -9.45 1.65
C LEU A 59 -2.54 -10.49 0.61
N PRO A 60 -3.49 -11.06 -0.13
CA PRO A 60 -3.17 -11.89 -1.29
C PRO A 60 -2.51 -11.02 -2.37
N PHE A 61 -1.63 -11.60 -3.18
CA PHE A 61 -1.00 -10.89 -4.31
C PHE A 61 -1.99 -10.52 -5.41
N SER A 62 -3.16 -11.16 -5.42
CA SER A 62 -4.29 -10.87 -6.30
C SER A 62 -5.20 -9.75 -5.79
N VAL A 63 -4.87 -9.12 -4.65
CA VAL A 63 -5.71 -8.06 -4.09
C VAL A 63 -6.13 -7.04 -5.15
N PRO A 64 -7.42 -6.64 -5.23
CA PRO A 64 -7.94 -5.79 -6.30
C PRO A 64 -7.59 -4.32 -6.09
N LEU A 65 -6.30 -4.05 -5.87
CA LEU A 65 -5.72 -2.72 -5.70
C LEU A 65 -4.73 -2.43 -6.81
N SER A 66 -4.72 -1.20 -7.29
CA SER A 66 -3.79 -0.71 -8.31
C SER A 66 -3.04 0.51 -7.78
N PRO A 67 -1.69 0.51 -7.73
CA PRO A 67 -0.95 1.68 -7.31
C PRO A 67 -1.12 2.80 -8.35
N VAL A 68 -1.35 4.01 -7.85
CA VAL A 68 -1.44 5.23 -8.65
C VAL A 68 -0.60 6.34 -8.02
N THR A 69 -0.11 7.24 -8.86
CA THR A 69 0.58 8.46 -8.42
C THR A 69 -0.42 9.51 -7.90
N ALA A 70 0.08 10.56 -7.25
CA ALA A 70 -0.73 11.69 -6.83
C ALA A 70 -1.40 12.40 -8.03
N VAL A 71 -0.69 12.51 -9.15
CA VAL A 71 -1.21 13.08 -10.40
C VAL A 71 -2.35 12.24 -10.98
N GLU A 72 -2.16 10.91 -11.05
CA GLU A 72 -3.18 9.98 -11.55
C GLU A 72 -4.40 9.93 -10.65
N ALA A 73 -4.21 9.93 -9.31
CA ALA A 73 -5.29 9.98 -8.35
C ALA A 73 -6.19 11.22 -8.56
N ARG A 74 -5.58 12.40 -8.73
CA ARG A 74 -6.31 13.64 -9.01
C ARG A 74 -7.04 13.61 -10.34
N ALA A 75 -6.49 12.96 -11.35
CA ALA A 75 -7.09 12.89 -12.68
C ALA A 75 -8.30 11.93 -12.75
N LYS A 76 -8.50 11.10 -11.73
CA LYS A 76 -9.59 10.13 -11.69
C LYS A 76 -10.95 10.82 -11.56
N LYS A 77 -11.88 10.44 -12.43
CA LYS A 77 -13.23 11.04 -12.46
C LYS A 77 -14.26 10.22 -11.71
N ASP A 78 -14.05 8.92 -11.60
CA ASP A 78 -14.97 7.97 -10.97
C ASP A 78 -14.21 6.80 -10.32
N GLY A 79 -14.92 6.02 -9.50
CA GLY A 79 -14.37 4.88 -8.80
C GLY A 79 -13.89 5.20 -7.39
N TYR A 80 -13.01 4.34 -6.86
CA TYR A 80 -12.55 4.41 -5.48
C TYR A 80 -11.05 4.63 -5.43
N ILE A 81 -10.61 5.53 -4.58
CA ILE A 81 -9.20 5.78 -4.31
C ILE A 81 -8.98 5.64 -2.81
N LEU A 82 -8.02 4.80 -2.42
CA LEU A 82 -7.55 4.70 -1.06
C LEU A 82 -6.23 5.47 -0.93
N PHE A 83 -6.21 6.50 -0.10
CA PHE A 83 -5.00 7.18 0.33
C PHE A 83 -4.50 6.53 1.61
N GLY A 84 -3.28 6.01 1.57
CA GLY A 84 -2.73 5.29 2.71
C GLY A 84 -1.21 5.11 2.63
N TYR A 85 -0.65 4.46 3.65
CA TYR A 85 0.77 4.07 3.64
C TYR A 85 1.02 2.89 4.58
N PRO A 86 2.07 2.08 4.30
CA PRO A 86 2.27 0.79 4.97
C PRO A 86 2.48 0.84 6.48
N ARG A 87 2.97 1.97 7.01
CA ARG A 87 3.22 2.17 8.45
C ARG A 87 2.03 2.77 9.21
N CYS A 88 0.95 3.18 8.51
CA CYS A 88 -0.23 3.74 9.13
C CYS A 88 -1.03 2.63 9.87
N PRO A 89 -1.25 2.71 11.18
CA PRO A 89 -1.97 1.67 11.92
C PRO A 89 -3.42 1.56 11.47
N TYR A 90 -4.08 2.66 11.16
CA TYR A 90 -5.45 2.65 10.64
C TYR A 90 -5.53 2.00 9.26
N CYS A 91 -4.57 2.28 8.37
CA CYS A 91 -4.52 1.63 7.06
C CYS A 91 -4.28 0.13 7.20
N ARG A 92 -3.43 -0.30 8.14
CA ARG A 92 -3.17 -1.72 8.39
C ARG A 92 -4.38 -2.48 8.91
N ASN A 93 -5.24 -1.82 9.68
CA ASN A 93 -6.52 -2.40 10.14
C ASN A 93 -7.58 -2.42 9.04
N LEU A 94 -7.69 -1.35 8.26
CA LEU A 94 -8.75 -1.15 7.28
C LEU A 94 -8.53 -1.95 5.99
N LEU A 95 -7.27 -2.01 5.51
CA LEU A 95 -6.96 -2.53 4.18
C LEU A 95 -7.37 -4.00 3.96
N PRO A 96 -7.19 -4.95 4.90
CA PRO A 96 -7.67 -6.32 4.72
C PRO A 96 -9.19 -6.42 4.57
N VAL A 97 -9.93 -5.58 5.29
CA VAL A 97 -11.40 -5.52 5.21
C VAL A 97 -11.83 -4.97 3.85
N LEU A 98 -11.25 -3.84 3.43
CA LEU A 98 -11.54 -3.24 2.12
C LEU A 98 -11.20 -4.19 0.97
N ALA A 99 -10.06 -4.89 1.06
CA ALA A 99 -9.66 -5.88 0.06
C ALA A 99 -10.70 -7.00 -0.07
N THR A 100 -11.18 -7.53 1.05
CA THR A 100 -12.21 -8.58 1.07
C THR A 100 -13.54 -8.08 0.48
N VAL A 101 -13.95 -6.86 0.82
CA VAL A 101 -15.18 -6.27 0.27
C VAL A 101 -15.03 -6.03 -1.23
N ALA A 102 -13.92 -5.45 -1.66
CA ALA A 102 -13.67 -5.17 -3.07
C ALA A 102 -13.64 -6.45 -3.93
N GLU A 103 -13.03 -7.52 -3.41
CA GLU A 103 -13.02 -8.83 -4.08
C GLU A 103 -14.44 -9.41 -4.19
N ARG A 104 -15.22 -9.37 -3.10
CA ARG A 104 -16.60 -9.89 -3.09
C ARG A 104 -17.51 -9.13 -4.04
N GLU A 105 -17.40 -7.80 -4.08
CA GLU A 105 -18.23 -6.94 -4.93
C GLU A 105 -17.67 -6.81 -6.37
N GLY A 106 -16.54 -7.46 -6.68
CA GLY A 106 -15.91 -7.37 -8.01
C GLY A 106 -15.37 -5.99 -8.36
N VAL A 107 -15.07 -5.17 -7.35
CA VAL A 107 -14.62 -3.78 -7.50
C VAL A 107 -13.09 -3.72 -7.42
N ARG A 108 -12.48 -2.91 -8.29
CA ARG A 108 -11.06 -2.53 -8.20
C ARG A 108 -10.94 -1.14 -7.62
N MET A 109 -9.98 -0.95 -6.75
CA MET A 109 -9.68 0.35 -6.14
C MET A 109 -8.27 0.81 -6.53
N ASP A 110 -8.10 2.11 -6.71
CA ASP A 110 -6.78 2.70 -6.82
C ASP A 110 -6.21 2.92 -5.42
N TYR A 111 -4.90 2.79 -5.30
CA TYR A 111 -4.17 3.01 -4.07
C TYR A 111 -3.08 4.04 -4.29
N CYS A 112 -3.21 5.21 -3.67
CA CYS A 112 -2.19 6.24 -3.65
C CYS A 112 -1.40 6.17 -2.34
N GLN A 113 -0.13 5.78 -2.43
CA GLN A 113 0.75 5.74 -1.26
C GLN A 113 1.21 7.15 -0.92
N ILE A 114 0.46 7.83 -0.05
CA ILE A 114 0.57 9.27 0.17
C ILE A 114 1.89 9.69 0.87
N ASP A 115 2.51 8.81 1.65
CA ASP A 115 3.77 9.08 2.31
C ASP A 115 4.96 9.24 1.34
N LEU A 116 4.81 8.81 0.08
CA LEU A 116 5.79 9.05 -0.98
C LEU A 116 5.77 10.51 -1.49
N TYR A 117 4.64 11.19 -1.36
CA TYR A 117 4.40 12.50 -1.97
C TYR A 117 4.39 13.65 -0.95
N ARG A 118 3.96 13.41 0.29
CA ARG A 118 3.94 14.45 1.32
C ARG A 118 5.34 14.89 1.69
N ASP A 119 5.48 16.12 2.09
CA ASP A 119 6.68 16.65 2.74
C ASP A 119 6.95 15.97 4.09
N ILE A 120 8.22 15.97 4.49
CA ILE A 120 8.66 15.42 5.77
C ILE A 120 9.43 16.49 6.52
N TYR A 121 9.09 16.63 7.81
CA TYR A 121 9.77 17.50 8.76
C TYR A 121 10.44 16.68 9.85
N ALA A 122 11.65 17.08 10.22
CA ALA A 122 12.32 16.60 11.42
C ALA A 122 12.08 17.61 12.56
N TYR A 123 11.78 17.09 13.73
CA TYR A 123 11.65 17.86 14.96
C TYR A 123 12.88 17.61 15.80
N SER A 124 13.54 18.67 16.23
CA SER A 124 14.64 18.60 17.21
C SER A 124 14.24 19.42 18.43
N VAL A 125 14.59 18.90 19.62
CA VAL A 125 14.31 19.59 20.90
C VAL A 125 15.01 20.96 20.96
N ASP A 126 16.13 21.10 20.24
CA ASP A 126 16.94 22.31 20.20
C ASP A 126 16.58 23.26 19.04
N ALA A 127 15.68 22.89 18.18
CA ALA A 127 15.28 23.70 17.01
C ALA A 127 14.04 24.53 17.33
N ALA A 128 14.11 25.85 17.05
CA ALA A 128 12.99 26.76 17.24
C ALA A 128 11.77 26.44 16.34
N ALA A 129 11.96 25.67 15.26
CA ALA A 129 10.92 25.23 14.33
C ALA A 129 11.29 23.89 13.66
N PRO A 130 10.29 23.13 13.18
CA PRO A 130 10.56 21.92 12.41
C PRO A 130 11.36 22.23 11.15
N VAL A 131 12.32 21.36 10.83
CA VAL A 131 13.15 21.47 9.61
C VAL A 131 12.61 20.53 8.55
N GLN A 132 12.27 21.08 7.39
CA GLN A 132 11.84 20.25 6.25
C GLN A 132 13.02 19.41 5.74
N THR A 133 12.90 18.09 5.83
CA THR A 133 13.92 17.13 5.40
C THR A 133 13.64 16.53 4.02
N ARG A 134 12.38 16.58 3.59
CA ARG A 134 11.97 16.22 2.23
C ARG A 134 10.85 17.16 1.78
N PRO A 135 10.98 17.82 0.62
CA PRO A 135 9.88 18.59 0.04
C PRO A 135 8.77 17.66 -0.47
N ALA A 136 7.59 18.25 -0.68
CA ALA A 136 6.48 17.56 -1.33
C ALA A 136 6.86 17.10 -2.74
N GLY A 137 6.39 15.91 -3.10
CA GLY A 137 6.60 15.33 -4.42
C GLY A 137 5.63 15.90 -5.47
N GLU A 138 5.86 15.53 -6.72
CA GLU A 138 5.07 15.96 -7.87
C GLU A 138 3.58 15.65 -7.68
N GLY A 139 2.72 16.64 -7.97
CA GLY A 139 1.27 16.54 -7.92
C GLY A 139 0.67 16.56 -6.53
N TYR A 140 1.46 16.67 -5.45
CA TYR A 140 0.91 16.63 -4.09
C TYR A 140 0.13 17.90 -3.73
N ALA A 141 0.65 19.06 -4.06
CA ALA A 141 -0.04 20.33 -3.78
C ALA A 141 -1.36 20.44 -4.54
N GLU A 142 -1.37 20.02 -5.80
CA GLU A 142 -2.56 19.99 -6.64
C GLU A 142 -3.57 18.94 -6.16
N LEU A 143 -3.09 17.80 -5.64
CA LEU A 143 -3.93 16.79 -5.02
C LEU A 143 -4.62 17.34 -3.78
N LEU A 144 -3.91 18.03 -2.89
CA LEU A 144 -4.48 18.67 -1.71
C LEU A 144 -5.52 19.74 -2.08
N THR A 145 -5.21 20.58 -3.08
CA THR A 145 -6.17 21.56 -3.58
C THR A 145 -7.43 20.91 -4.13
N TRP A 146 -7.31 19.78 -4.82
CA TRP A 146 -8.46 19.02 -5.32
C TRP A 146 -9.28 18.39 -4.19
N LEU A 147 -8.63 17.97 -3.10
CA LEU A 147 -9.28 17.38 -1.93
C LEU A 147 -9.79 18.42 -0.93
N ASP A 148 -9.49 19.72 -1.09
CA ASP A 148 -9.73 20.77 -0.09
C ASP A 148 -11.16 20.77 0.44
N GLY A 149 -12.17 20.61 -0.43
CA GLY A 149 -13.59 20.53 -0.03
C GLY A 149 -13.97 19.29 0.81
N TYR A 150 -13.07 18.31 0.92
CA TYR A 150 -13.28 17.05 1.66
C TYR A 150 -12.35 16.90 2.86
N LEU A 151 -11.37 17.79 3.02
CA LEU A 151 -10.44 17.80 4.13
C LEU A 151 -10.97 18.68 5.25
N ALA A 152 -11.02 18.15 6.47
CA ALA A 152 -11.26 18.95 7.66
C ALA A 152 -9.95 19.54 8.18
N GLU A 153 -9.98 20.75 8.74
CA GLU A 153 -8.86 21.27 9.50
C GLU A 153 -8.59 20.33 10.69
N TYR A 154 -7.35 19.89 10.80
CA TYR A 154 -6.90 19.07 11.91
C TYR A 154 -6.05 19.92 12.84
N THR A 155 -6.59 20.26 14.00
CA THR A 155 -5.84 20.92 15.07
C THR A 155 -5.15 19.84 15.91
N VAL A 156 -3.82 19.82 15.87
CA VAL A 156 -3.04 19.02 16.82
C VAL A 156 -3.13 19.73 18.17
N THR A 157 -3.98 19.23 19.05
CA THR A 157 -3.93 19.60 20.46
C THR A 157 -2.72 18.91 21.08
N ASP A 158 -1.74 19.70 21.52
CA ASP A 158 -0.65 19.19 22.33
C ASP A 158 -1.25 18.58 23.61
N GLN A 159 -1.04 17.28 23.80
CA GLN A 159 -1.56 16.57 24.99
C GLN A 159 -0.90 17.03 26.29
N ASN A 160 0.04 17.97 26.25
CA ASN A 160 0.72 18.54 27.40
C ASN A 160 0.13 19.89 27.85
N GLN A 161 -0.96 20.37 27.27
CA GLN A 161 -1.70 21.49 27.84
C GLN A 161 -2.71 20.95 28.86
N ASN A 162 -2.24 20.81 30.11
CA ASN A 162 -3.08 20.80 31.31
C ASN A 162 -3.82 22.11 31.45
#